data_72506dc5852dad3d38289e2be388492a
#
_entry.id   72506dc5852dad3d38289e2be388492a
#
_cell.length_a   1.000
_cell.length_b   1.000
_cell.length_c   1.000
_cell.angle_alpha   90.00
_cell.angle_beta   90.00
_cell.angle_gamma   90.00
#
_symmetry.space_group_name_H-M   'P 1'
#
loop_
_entity.id
_entity.type
_entity.pdbx_description
1 polymer ?
#
loop_
_entity_poly.entity_id
_entity_poly.type
_entity_poly.pdbx_seq_one_letter_code
_entity_poly.pdbx_strand_id
1 'polypeptide(L)'
;MKEVTVDNYYDGTKMTIPLDERYDGKTNANRYYNKYQKAKNSLKVLQEQIDLTKEEINYFDRMMTLIENADYYDAMEMKEELENLGYLKKKMSKSIRKKKKHPHYQTLKTKDDVLFYVGKNNIQNDYVTFKKAKKTDYWFHVKDMPGSHVIVHSDNLDEYTIRLAAGVAAYYSKGKDSSSVPVNYTQVKTLKKPGGNKPGLVLLGHYKTIYIDPDSSVLKELEKVEER
;
A
#
# COMPACT_ATOMS: atom_id res chain seq x y z
N MET A 1 55.38 -16.04 0.78
CA MET A 1 54.41 -17.17 0.78
C MET A 1 53.18 -16.73 0.03
N LYS A 2 52.77 -17.47 -1.02
CA LYS A 2 51.66 -17.11 -1.90
C LYS A 2 50.29 -17.60 -1.38
N GLU A 3 50.30 -18.62 -0.56
CA GLU A 3 49.10 -19.26 -0.03
C GLU A 3 49.38 -19.98 1.28
N VAL A 4 48.32 -20.22 2.06
CA VAL A 4 48.35 -21.05 3.25
C VAL A 4 47.18 -22.04 3.23
N THR A 5 47.43 -23.29 3.56
CA THR A 5 46.38 -24.30 3.72
C THR A 5 46.08 -24.49 5.20
N VAL A 6 44.82 -24.33 5.54
CA VAL A 6 44.29 -24.46 6.92
C VAL A 6 43.10 -25.42 6.91
N ASP A 7 42.84 -26.01 8.09
CA ASP A 7 41.60 -26.78 8.26
C ASP A 7 40.42 -25.86 8.47
N ASN A 8 39.37 -26.06 7.70
CA ASN A 8 38.13 -25.32 7.84
C ASN A 8 37.42 -25.72 9.13
N TYR A 9 37.26 -24.78 10.03
CA TYR A 9 36.66 -25.04 11.34
C TYR A 9 35.24 -25.57 11.31
N TYR A 10 34.46 -25.27 10.22
CA TYR A 10 33.04 -25.60 10.12
C TYR A 10 32.77 -27.04 9.65
N ASP A 11 33.59 -27.56 8.75
CA ASP A 11 33.38 -28.87 8.10
C ASP A 11 34.61 -29.79 8.11
N GLY A 12 35.73 -29.33 8.70
CA GLY A 12 36.97 -30.09 8.77
C GLY A 12 37.70 -30.30 7.42
N THR A 13 37.22 -29.67 6.36
CA THR A 13 37.90 -29.74 5.05
C THR A 13 39.15 -28.88 5.00
N LYS A 14 40.10 -29.17 4.13
CA LYS A 14 41.26 -28.31 3.90
C LYS A 14 40.89 -27.16 2.98
N MET A 15 41.19 -25.93 3.39
CA MET A 15 40.98 -24.71 2.63
C MET A 15 42.32 -24.03 2.33
N THR A 16 42.59 -23.74 1.06
CA THR A 16 43.77 -22.96 0.66
C THR A 16 43.37 -21.50 0.49
N ILE A 17 44.04 -20.62 1.23
CA ILE A 17 43.78 -19.19 1.27
C ILE A 17 44.94 -18.49 0.54
N PRO A 18 44.70 -17.76 -0.55
CA PRO A 18 45.72 -16.98 -1.25
C PRO A 18 46.18 -15.79 -0.39
N LEU A 19 47.46 -15.53 -0.38
CA LEU A 19 48.08 -14.45 0.37
C LEU A 19 48.79 -13.47 -0.59
N ASP A 20 48.73 -12.18 -0.24
CA ASP A 20 49.48 -11.15 -0.94
C ASP A 20 50.92 -11.12 -0.38
N GLU A 21 51.90 -11.49 -1.19
CA GLU A 21 53.30 -11.63 -0.80
C GLU A 21 53.96 -10.30 -0.33
N ARG A 22 53.34 -9.17 -0.64
CA ARG A 22 53.81 -7.84 -0.21
C ARG A 22 53.56 -7.57 1.28
N TYR A 23 52.73 -8.38 1.92
CA TYR A 23 52.30 -8.20 3.31
C TYR A 23 52.66 -9.42 4.17
N ASP A 24 52.87 -9.16 5.43
CA ASP A 24 53.02 -10.22 6.42
C ASP A 24 51.71 -10.97 6.67
N GLY A 25 51.78 -12.10 7.40
CA GLY A 25 50.60 -12.94 7.71
C GLY A 25 49.53 -12.18 8.48
N LYS A 26 49.89 -11.32 9.41
CA LYS A 26 48.97 -10.51 10.22
C LYS A 26 48.20 -9.52 9.34
N THR A 27 48.89 -8.83 8.43
CA THR A 27 48.27 -7.88 7.53
C THR A 27 47.34 -8.56 6.53
N ASN A 28 47.70 -9.73 5.99
CA ASN A 28 46.83 -10.53 5.16
C ASN A 28 45.58 -10.95 5.92
N ALA A 29 45.69 -11.47 7.14
CA ALA A 29 44.56 -11.84 7.97
C ALA A 29 43.64 -10.65 8.25
N ASN A 30 44.17 -9.49 8.59
CA ASN A 30 43.39 -8.27 8.81
C ASN A 30 42.65 -7.81 7.55
N ARG A 31 43.27 -7.94 6.35
CA ARG A 31 42.61 -7.64 5.07
C ARG A 31 41.43 -8.54 4.80
N TYR A 32 41.55 -9.84 5.05
CA TYR A 32 40.43 -10.79 4.95
C TYR A 32 39.33 -10.48 5.96
N TYR A 33 39.69 -10.19 7.20
CA TYR A 33 38.73 -9.80 8.24
C TYR A 33 37.98 -8.53 7.87
N ASN A 34 38.67 -7.49 7.39
CA ASN A 34 38.06 -6.25 6.95
C ASN A 34 37.13 -6.47 5.74
N LYS A 35 37.52 -7.32 4.78
CA LYS A 35 36.68 -7.72 3.65
C LYS A 35 35.42 -8.43 4.13
N TYR A 36 35.55 -9.34 5.08
CA TYR A 36 34.40 -10.03 5.70
C TYR A 36 33.46 -9.05 6.41
N GLN A 37 33.99 -8.14 7.23
CA GLN A 37 33.20 -7.14 7.94
C GLN A 37 32.46 -6.21 6.95
N LYS A 38 33.16 -5.76 5.90
CA LYS A 38 32.55 -4.94 4.84
C LYS A 38 31.41 -5.69 4.14
N ALA A 39 31.63 -6.94 3.78
CA ALA A 39 30.59 -7.78 3.14
C ALA A 39 29.38 -7.99 4.06
N LYS A 40 29.62 -8.32 5.34
CA LYS A 40 28.58 -8.50 6.35
C LYS A 40 27.73 -7.23 6.55
N ASN A 41 28.37 -6.07 6.65
CA ASN A 41 27.65 -4.80 6.78
C ASN A 41 26.88 -4.45 5.50
N SER A 42 27.47 -4.74 4.32
CA SER A 42 26.81 -4.53 3.04
C SER A 42 25.54 -5.37 2.89
N LEU A 43 25.54 -6.62 3.34
CA LEU A 43 24.35 -7.48 3.33
C LEU A 43 23.19 -6.86 4.12
N LYS A 44 23.46 -6.31 5.30
CA LYS A 44 22.44 -5.62 6.10
C LYS A 44 21.84 -4.43 5.36
N VAL A 45 22.70 -3.56 4.83
CA VAL A 45 22.26 -2.36 4.09
C VAL A 45 21.47 -2.75 2.85
N LEU A 46 21.91 -3.79 2.11
CA LEU A 46 21.20 -4.28 0.93
C LEU A 46 19.81 -4.82 1.29
N GLN A 47 19.69 -5.56 2.41
CA GLN A 47 18.38 -6.06 2.84
C GLN A 47 17.42 -4.89 3.15
N GLU A 48 17.88 -3.87 3.88
CA GLU A 48 17.11 -2.66 4.15
C GLU A 48 16.67 -1.95 2.85
N GLN A 49 17.56 -1.85 1.86
CA GLN A 49 17.24 -1.26 0.54
C GLN A 49 16.23 -2.09 -0.24
N ILE A 50 16.34 -3.42 -0.19
CA ILE A 50 15.36 -4.32 -0.83
C ILE A 50 13.97 -4.11 -0.22
N ASP A 51 13.87 -4.02 1.09
CA ASP A 51 12.57 -3.86 1.77
C ASP A 51 11.94 -2.48 1.46
N LEU A 52 12.73 -1.41 1.46
CA LEU A 52 12.28 -0.07 1.03
C LEU A 52 11.81 -0.06 -0.43
N THR A 53 12.56 -0.71 -1.32
CA THR A 53 12.21 -0.78 -2.75
C THR A 53 10.92 -1.58 -2.97
N LYS A 54 10.71 -2.67 -2.24
CA LYS A 54 9.44 -3.43 -2.29
C LYS A 54 8.25 -2.58 -1.85
N GLU A 55 8.40 -1.79 -0.78
CA GLU A 55 7.35 -0.87 -0.35
C GLU A 55 7.04 0.19 -1.41
N GLU A 56 8.06 0.68 -2.10
CA GLU A 56 7.91 1.66 -3.16
C GLU A 56 7.22 1.06 -4.40
N ILE A 57 7.58 -0.15 -4.80
CA ILE A 57 6.88 -0.90 -5.86
C ILE A 57 5.40 -1.07 -5.51
N ASN A 58 5.09 -1.51 -4.29
CA ASN A 58 3.71 -1.67 -3.83
C ASN A 58 2.94 -0.34 -3.82
N TYR A 59 3.61 0.78 -3.52
CA TYR A 59 3.01 2.10 -3.59
C TYR A 59 2.62 2.46 -5.03
N PHE A 60 3.52 2.28 -6.00
CA PHE A 60 3.23 2.56 -7.40
C PHE A 60 2.20 1.59 -8.01
N ASP A 61 2.21 0.32 -7.62
CA ASP A 61 1.19 -0.65 -8.05
C ASP A 61 -0.22 -0.22 -7.60
N ARG A 62 -0.37 0.30 -6.37
CA ARG A 62 -1.62 0.93 -5.93
C ARG A 62 -2.00 2.15 -6.77
N MET A 63 -1.05 3.05 -7.02
CA MET A 63 -1.29 4.24 -7.85
C MET A 63 -1.76 3.87 -9.26
N MET A 64 -1.12 2.87 -9.89
CA MET A 64 -1.49 2.38 -11.22
C MET A 64 -2.92 1.81 -11.24
N THR A 65 -3.30 1.04 -10.23
CA THR A 65 -4.67 0.50 -10.12
C THR A 65 -5.71 1.61 -9.94
N LEU A 66 -5.42 2.59 -9.09
CA LEU A 66 -6.37 3.65 -8.77
C LEU A 66 -6.55 4.62 -9.95
N ILE A 67 -5.51 4.88 -10.75
CA ILE A 67 -5.60 5.81 -11.88
C ILE A 67 -6.48 5.28 -13.03
N GLU A 68 -6.66 3.96 -13.15
CA GLU A 68 -7.52 3.37 -14.17
C GLU A 68 -8.99 3.79 -14.03
N ASN A 69 -9.44 4.08 -12.80
CA ASN A 69 -10.81 4.49 -12.49
C ASN A 69 -10.91 5.96 -12.05
N ALA A 70 -9.81 6.72 -12.20
CA ALA A 70 -9.72 8.10 -11.76
C ALA A 70 -10.36 9.06 -12.77
N ASP A 71 -11.10 10.03 -12.26
CA ASP A 71 -11.49 11.19 -13.05
C ASP A 71 -10.40 12.29 -13.04
N TYR A 72 -10.68 13.44 -13.66
CA TYR A 72 -9.72 14.55 -13.70
C TYR A 72 -9.33 15.05 -12.31
N TYR A 73 -10.28 15.13 -11.39
CA TYR A 73 -10.01 15.63 -10.03
C TYR A 73 -9.22 14.62 -9.22
N ASP A 74 -9.54 13.34 -9.35
CA ASP A 74 -8.81 12.23 -8.75
C ASP A 74 -7.35 12.23 -9.21
N ALA A 75 -7.11 12.35 -10.54
CA ALA A 75 -5.77 12.40 -11.12
C ALA A 75 -4.97 13.63 -10.67
N MET A 76 -5.63 14.79 -10.47
CA MET A 76 -4.98 15.99 -9.96
C MET A 76 -4.55 15.84 -8.49
N GLU A 77 -5.35 15.18 -7.66
CA GLU A 77 -4.99 14.87 -6.27
C GLU A 77 -3.82 13.86 -6.22
N MET A 78 -3.84 12.83 -7.06
CA MET A 78 -2.72 11.87 -7.18
C MET A 78 -1.43 12.56 -7.61
N LYS A 79 -1.51 13.50 -8.55
CA LYS A 79 -0.37 14.31 -8.96
C LYS A 79 0.17 15.16 -7.80
N GLU A 80 -0.71 15.79 -7.03
CA GLU A 80 -0.31 16.57 -5.84
C GLU A 80 0.38 15.69 -4.80
N GLU A 81 -0.11 14.45 -4.60
CA GLU A 81 0.54 13.46 -3.74
C GLU A 81 1.97 13.15 -4.20
N LEU A 82 2.16 12.86 -5.49
CA LEU A 82 3.47 12.56 -6.08
C LEU A 82 4.43 13.78 -6.01
N GLU A 83 3.91 15.00 -6.17
CA GLU A 83 4.68 16.23 -5.99
C GLU A 83 5.10 16.43 -4.52
N ASN A 84 4.23 16.10 -3.56
CA ASN A 84 4.51 16.22 -2.13
C ASN A 84 5.52 15.17 -1.64
N LEU A 85 5.51 13.98 -2.24
CA LEU A 85 6.46 12.91 -1.96
C LEU A 85 7.79 13.06 -2.72
N GLY A 86 7.90 14.05 -3.63
CA GLY A 86 9.14 14.35 -4.37
C GLY A 86 9.34 13.54 -5.65
N TYR A 87 8.39 12.73 -6.06
CA TYR A 87 8.45 11.98 -7.32
C TYR A 87 8.24 12.87 -8.55
N LEU A 88 7.49 13.96 -8.40
CA LEU A 88 7.27 14.96 -9.43
C LEU A 88 7.76 16.33 -8.99
N LYS A 89 8.30 17.11 -9.94
CA LYS A 89 8.70 18.50 -9.68
C LYS A 89 7.46 19.37 -9.49
N LYS A 90 7.37 20.09 -8.38
CA LYS A 90 6.32 21.10 -8.17
C LYS A 90 6.49 22.22 -9.20
N LYS A 91 5.49 22.41 -10.07
CA LYS A 91 5.43 23.62 -10.90
C LYS A 91 4.99 24.77 -10.00
N MET A 92 5.80 25.82 -9.91
CA MET A 92 5.40 27.07 -9.23
C MET A 92 4.22 27.70 -10.01
N SER A 93 3.02 27.40 -9.58
CA SER A 93 1.83 28.08 -10.09
C SER A 93 1.64 29.38 -9.32
N LYS A 94 1.59 30.51 -10.03
CA LYS A 94 1.24 31.83 -9.46
C LYS A 94 -0.23 31.93 -9.05
N SER A 95 -1.06 30.93 -9.33
CA SER A 95 -2.46 30.94 -8.90
C SER A 95 -2.59 30.46 -7.47
N ILE A 96 -3.12 31.31 -6.61
CA ILE A 96 -3.59 30.95 -5.26
C ILE A 96 -4.82 30.04 -5.46
N ARG A 97 -4.59 28.74 -5.66
CA ARG A 97 -5.67 27.76 -5.61
C ARG A 97 -6.17 27.74 -4.17
N LYS A 98 -7.43 28.15 -3.96
CA LYS A 98 -8.11 27.92 -2.68
C LYS A 98 -8.00 26.42 -2.39
N LYS A 99 -7.29 26.03 -1.33
CA LYS A 99 -7.24 24.63 -0.88
C LYS A 99 -8.68 24.17 -0.67
N LYS A 100 -9.10 23.11 -1.35
CA LYS A 100 -10.38 22.47 -1.07
C LYS A 100 -10.37 22.04 0.40
N LYS A 101 -11.51 22.19 1.06
CA LYS A 101 -11.67 21.89 2.49
C LYS A 101 -11.48 20.40 2.79
N HIS A 102 -11.72 19.54 1.80
CA HIS A 102 -11.56 18.08 1.83
C HIS A 102 -11.27 17.54 0.42
N PRO A 103 -10.68 16.33 0.30
CA PRO A 103 -10.51 15.64 -0.98
C PRO A 103 -11.85 15.37 -1.66
N HIS A 104 -11.82 15.24 -2.98
CA HIS A 104 -12.96 14.84 -3.78
C HIS A 104 -13.11 13.31 -3.68
N TYR A 105 -14.17 12.80 -3.04
CA TYR A 105 -14.47 11.36 -2.98
C TYR A 105 -15.88 11.11 -3.53
N GLN A 106 -16.13 9.87 -3.96
CA GLN A 106 -17.43 9.51 -4.51
C GLN A 106 -18.39 9.13 -3.40
N THR A 107 -19.60 9.71 -3.42
CA THR A 107 -20.72 9.29 -2.56
C THR A 107 -21.75 8.58 -3.41
N LEU A 108 -22.12 7.36 -2.98
CA LEU A 108 -23.16 6.55 -3.58
C LEU A 108 -24.24 6.28 -2.53
N LYS A 109 -25.46 6.01 -2.99
CA LYS A 109 -26.61 5.77 -2.12
C LYS A 109 -27.43 4.60 -2.65
N THR A 110 -27.87 3.71 -1.75
CA THR A 110 -28.84 2.66 -2.05
C THR A 110 -30.26 3.23 -2.13
N LYS A 111 -31.20 2.42 -2.62
CA LYS A 111 -32.65 2.77 -2.60
C LYS A 111 -33.19 2.99 -1.20
N ASP A 112 -32.59 2.37 -0.20
CA ASP A 112 -32.97 2.49 1.21
C ASP A 112 -32.17 3.59 1.93
N ASP A 113 -31.61 4.56 1.19
CA ASP A 113 -30.88 5.72 1.68
C ASP A 113 -29.58 5.39 2.43
N VAL A 114 -29.02 4.17 2.32
CA VAL A 114 -27.72 3.84 2.90
C VAL A 114 -26.61 4.47 2.07
N LEU A 115 -25.75 5.26 2.73
CA LEU A 115 -24.65 5.99 2.06
C LEU A 115 -23.37 5.16 2.03
N PHE A 116 -22.70 5.21 0.87
CA PHE A 116 -21.38 4.62 0.62
C PHE A 116 -20.41 5.73 0.26
N TYR A 117 -19.27 5.79 0.94
CA TYR A 117 -18.18 6.71 0.59
C TYR A 117 -17.05 5.91 -0.03
N VAL A 118 -16.67 6.23 -1.25
CA VAL A 118 -15.67 5.52 -2.04
C VAL A 118 -14.47 6.43 -2.30
N GLY A 119 -13.30 6.02 -1.81
CA GLY A 119 -12.05 6.69 -2.12
C GLY A 119 -11.43 6.10 -3.39
N LYS A 120 -11.08 6.95 -4.35
CA LYS A 120 -10.51 6.57 -5.65
C LYS A 120 -9.01 6.87 -5.78
N ASN A 121 -8.40 7.38 -4.72
CA ASN A 121 -6.96 7.57 -4.61
C ASN A 121 -6.53 7.44 -3.13
N ASN A 122 -5.22 7.42 -2.87
CA ASN A 122 -4.70 7.22 -1.52
C ASN A 122 -5.15 8.31 -0.54
N ILE A 123 -5.21 9.58 -0.98
CA ILE A 123 -5.63 10.72 -0.16
C ILE A 123 -7.10 10.58 0.20
N GLN A 124 -7.94 10.20 -0.76
CA GLN A 124 -9.37 9.96 -0.54
C GLN A 124 -9.60 8.75 0.35
N ASN A 125 -8.87 7.63 0.12
CA ASN A 125 -8.92 6.43 0.95
C ASN A 125 -8.61 6.76 2.42
N ASP A 126 -7.57 7.55 2.66
CA ASP A 126 -7.22 8.04 4.01
C ASP A 126 -8.33 8.90 4.60
N TYR A 127 -8.86 9.82 3.82
CA TYR A 127 -9.89 10.76 4.26
C TYR A 127 -11.21 10.06 4.59
N VAL A 128 -11.75 9.23 3.68
CA VAL A 128 -13.02 8.55 3.91
C VAL A 128 -12.95 7.61 5.10
N THR A 129 -11.80 6.97 5.34
CA THR A 129 -11.59 6.01 6.43
C THR A 129 -11.40 6.68 7.80
N PHE A 130 -10.56 7.74 7.88
CA PHE A 130 -10.12 8.27 9.17
C PHE A 130 -10.69 9.65 9.51
N LYS A 131 -11.37 10.32 8.57
CA LYS A 131 -11.95 11.67 8.77
C LYS A 131 -13.45 11.72 8.52
N LYS A 132 -13.96 11.06 7.47
CA LYS A 132 -15.38 11.07 7.10
C LYS A 132 -16.17 10.02 7.88
N ALA A 133 -15.67 8.80 7.95
CA ALA A 133 -16.35 7.68 8.60
C ALA A 133 -16.50 7.90 10.11
N LYS A 134 -17.62 7.43 10.64
CA LYS A 134 -17.84 7.24 12.07
C LYS A 134 -17.20 5.93 12.54
N LYS A 135 -16.90 5.79 13.81
CA LYS A 135 -16.33 4.57 14.38
C LYS A 135 -17.22 3.33 14.24
N THR A 136 -18.54 3.54 14.13
CA THR A 136 -19.55 2.50 13.95
C THR A 136 -19.73 2.07 12.51
N ASP A 137 -19.32 2.90 11.53
CA ASP A 137 -19.41 2.58 10.11
C ASP A 137 -18.56 1.37 9.76
N TYR A 138 -18.86 0.74 8.61
CA TYR A 138 -18.11 -0.40 8.11
C TYR A 138 -17.22 -0.02 6.94
N TRP A 139 -15.99 -0.50 6.98
CA TRP A 139 -14.97 -0.38 5.96
C TRP A 139 -14.82 -1.68 5.20
N PHE A 140 -14.67 -1.58 3.87
CA PHE A 140 -14.45 -2.68 2.95
C PHE A 140 -13.24 -2.39 2.07
N HIS A 141 -12.45 -3.43 1.79
CA HIS A 141 -11.33 -3.36 0.85
C HIS A 141 -10.91 -4.76 0.41
N VAL A 142 -10.46 -4.92 -0.82
CA VAL A 142 -9.92 -6.19 -1.32
C VAL A 142 -8.71 -6.64 -0.51
N LYS A 143 -8.64 -7.94 -0.26
CA LYS A 143 -7.54 -8.52 0.51
C LYS A 143 -6.29 -8.61 -0.34
N ASP A 144 -5.15 -8.16 0.21
CA ASP A 144 -3.80 -8.28 -0.36
C ASP A 144 -3.65 -7.75 -1.81
N MET A 145 -4.54 -6.87 -2.24
CA MET A 145 -4.54 -6.24 -3.56
C MET A 145 -4.79 -4.74 -3.46
N PRO A 146 -4.29 -3.94 -4.42
CA PRO A 146 -4.65 -2.52 -4.55
C PRO A 146 -6.13 -2.32 -4.87
N GLY A 147 -6.75 -1.29 -4.26
CA GLY A 147 -8.15 -0.96 -4.51
C GLY A 147 -8.63 0.27 -3.73
N SER A 148 -9.90 0.56 -3.90
CA SER A 148 -10.62 1.62 -3.18
C SER A 148 -11.02 1.20 -1.78
N HIS A 149 -10.98 2.15 -0.85
CA HIS A 149 -11.68 2.00 0.43
C HIS A 149 -13.15 2.35 0.22
N VAL A 150 -14.03 1.46 0.64
CA VAL A 150 -15.47 1.67 0.62
C VAL A 150 -15.95 1.73 2.07
N ILE A 151 -16.59 2.83 2.44
CA ILE A 151 -17.20 3.01 3.76
C ILE A 151 -18.71 2.94 3.60
N VAL A 152 -19.36 2.08 4.37
CA VAL A 152 -20.82 2.04 4.48
C VAL A 152 -21.22 2.75 5.76
N HIS A 153 -22.00 3.82 5.60
CA HIS A 153 -22.48 4.62 6.72
C HIS A 153 -23.69 3.93 7.39
N SER A 154 -23.38 2.97 8.25
CA SER A 154 -24.36 2.21 9.03
C SER A 154 -23.68 1.58 10.23
N ASP A 155 -24.40 1.39 11.33
CA ASP A 155 -23.94 0.68 12.53
C ASP A 155 -24.31 -0.81 12.50
N ASN A 156 -25.22 -1.20 11.60
CA ASN A 156 -25.62 -2.59 11.36
C ASN A 156 -25.77 -2.83 9.85
N LEU A 157 -25.30 -3.99 9.38
CA LEU A 157 -25.35 -4.37 7.97
C LEU A 157 -26.12 -5.68 7.80
N ASP A 158 -27.04 -5.69 6.86
CA ASP A 158 -27.62 -6.92 6.33
C ASP A 158 -26.70 -7.58 5.29
N GLU A 159 -26.99 -8.81 4.92
CA GLU A 159 -26.18 -9.58 3.98
C GLU A 159 -26.18 -8.93 2.58
N TYR A 160 -27.28 -8.33 2.15
CA TYR A 160 -27.37 -7.65 0.87
C TYR A 160 -26.43 -6.45 0.80
N THR A 161 -26.44 -5.59 1.81
CA THR A 161 -25.55 -4.42 1.89
C THR A 161 -24.08 -4.82 1.98
N ILE A 162 -23.76 -5.92 2.71
CA ILE A 162 -22.39 -6.46 2.76
C ILE A 162 -21.93 -6.89 1.37
N ARG A 163 -22.77 -7.65 0.62
CA ARG A 163 -22.43 -8.09 -0.75
C ARG A 163 -22.29 -6.93 -1.71
N LEU A 164 -23.19 -5.96 -1.61
CA LEU A 164 -23.16 -4.76 -2.46
C LEU A 164 -21.88 -3.95 -2.21
N ALA A 165 -21.51 -3.69 -0.96
CA ALA A 165 -20.28 -2.97 -0.61
C ALA A 165 -19.01 -3.73 -0.99
N ALA A 166 -19.00 -5.05 -0.81
CA ALA A 166 -17.91 -5.90 -1.25
C ALA A 166 -17.77 -5.88 -2.79
N GLY A 167 -18.90 -5.91 -3.52
CA GLY A 167 -18.93 -5.77 -4.98
C GLY A 167 -18.33 -4.44 -5.46
N VAL A 168 -18.69 -3.33 -4.80
CA VAL A 168 -18.11 -2.01 -5.11
C VAL A 168 -16.60 -2.00 -4.84
N ALA A 169 -16.13 -2.55 -3.72
CA ALA A 169 -14.71 -2.63 -3.40
C ALA A 169 -13.93 -3.51 -4.40
N ALA A 170 -14.51 -4.63 -4.82
CA ALA A 170 -13.93 -5.52 -5.81
C ALA A 170 -13.88 -4.88 -7.21
N TYR A 171 -14.93 -4.17 -7.61
CA TYR A 171 -15.00 -3.46 -8.88
C TYR A 171 -13.92 -2.35 -9.00
N TYR A 172 -13.68 -1.59 -7.92
CA TYR A 172 -12.64 -0.56 -7.88
C TYR A 172 -11.29 -1.09 -7.38
N SER A 173 -10.91 -2.28 -7.81
CA SER A 173 -9.65 -2.92 -7.40
C SER A 173 -8.90 -3.54 -8.57
N LYS A 174 -7.66 -3.95 -8.31
CA LYS A 174 -6.85 -4.75 -9.25
C LYS A 174 -7.51 -6.08 -9.61
N GLY A 175 -8.41 -6.59 -8.78
CA GLY A 175 -9.14 -7.83 -8.99
C GLY A 175 -10.41 -7.72 -9.81
N LYS A 176 -10.71 -6.56 -10.44
CA LYS A 176 -11.98 -6.29 -11.14
C LYS A 176 -12.35 -7.30 -12.25
N ASP A 177 -11.33 -7.89 -12.88
CA ASP A 177 -11.50 -8.88 -13.97
C ASP A 177 -11.25 -10.33 -13.50
N SER A 178 -11.17 -10.55 -12.18
CA SER A 178 -10.97 -11.87 -11.57
C SER A 178 -12.29 -12.43 -11.04
N SER A 179 -12.33 -13.73 -10.78
CA SER A 179 -13.44 -14.38 -10.07
C SER A 179 -13.09 -14.59 -8.59
N SER A 180 -14.11 -14.62 -7.74
CA SER A 180 -13.98 -14.96 -6.31
C SER A 180 -12.97 -14.08 -5.57
N VAL A 181 -13.09 -12.76 -5.75
CA VAL A 181 -12.18 -11.77 -5.14
C VAL A 181 -12.45 -11.70 -3.63
N PRO A 182 -11.42 -11.92 -2.78
CA PRO A 182 -11.57 -11.79 -1.34
C PRO A 182 -11.64 -10.31 -0.94
N VAL A 183 -12.69 -9.94 -0.21
CA VAL A 183 -12.90 -8.59 0.33
C VAL A 183 -12.95 -8.67 1.85
N ASN A 184 -12.05 -7.94 2.50
CA ASN A 184 -12.05 -7.79 3.95
C ASN A 184 -13.02 -6.68 4.34
N TYR A 185 -13.77 -6.89 5.43
CA TYR A 185 -14.63 -5.87 6.00
C TYR A 185 -14.63 -5.90 7.53
N THR A 186 -14.79 -4.73 8.12
CA THR A 186 -14.80 -4.55 9.57
C THR A 186 -15.36 -3.19 9.95
N GLN A 187 -15.69 -2.99 11.21
CA GLN A 187 -16.04 -1.65 11.70
C GLN A 187 -14.79 -0.76 11.76
N VAL A 188 -14.95 0.51 11.40
CA VAL A 188 -13.87 1.51 11.37
C VAL A 188 -13.14 1.64 12.70
N LYS A 189 -13.83 1.40 13.83
CA LYS A 189 -13.19 1.43 15.17
C LYS A 189 -12.04 0.44 15.36
N THR A 190 -11.99 -0.63 14.56
CA THR A 190 -10.93 -1.66 14.64
C THR A 190 -9.71 -1.31 13.80
N LEU A 191 -9.80 -0.28 12.96
CA LEU A 191 -8.73 0.16 12.08
C LEU A 191 -7.78 1.10 12.81
N LYS A 192 -6.49 0.98 12.49
CA LYS A 192 -5.46 1.90 12.96
C LYS A 192 -4.71 2.48 11.76
N LYS A 193 -4.39 3.76 11.84
CA LYS A 193 -3.52 4.39 10.85
C LYS A 193 -2.07 4.02 11.18
N PRO A 194 -1.31 3.43 10.23
CA PRO A 194 0.12 3.19 10.45
C PRO A 194 0.87 4.53 10.58
N GLY A 195 2.01 4.50 11.26
CA GLY A 195 2.93 5.65 11.27
C GLY A 195 3.50 5.93 9.89
N GLY A 196 3.88 7.18 9.62
CA GLY A 196 4.50 7.59 8.35
C GLY A 196 3.62 8.52 7.52
N ASN A 197 4.19 9.00 6.40
CA ASN A 197 3.57 10.04 5.55
C ASN A 197 2.80 9.51 4.34
N LYS A 198 2.73 8.18 4.13
CA LYS A 198 2.03 7.60 2.98
C LYS A 198 0.53 7.45 3.31
N PRO A 199 -0.39 8.16 2.61
CA PRO A 199 -1.82 8.04 2.82
C PRO A 199 -2.38 6.70 2.30
N GLY A 200 -3.61 6.36 2.69
CA GLY A 200 -4.35 5.20 2.17
C GLY A 200 -3.92 3.85 2.76
N LEU A 201 -3.06 3.82 3.77
CA LEU A 201 -2.69 2.59 4.47
C LEU A 201 -3.50 2.41 5.76
N VAL A 202 -3.89 1.16 6.03
CA VAL A 202 -4.59 0.78 7.26
C VAL A 202 -3.96 -0.45 7.89
N LEU A 203 -3.93 -0.48 9.23
CA LEU A 203 -3.65 -1.70 10.00
C LEU A 203 -4.99 -2.27 10.44
N LEU A 204 -5.23 -3.52 10.03
CA LEU A 204 -6.47 -4.23 10.36
C LEU A 204 -6.37 -4.87 11.74
N GLY A 205 -7.40 -4.65 12.57
CA GLY A 205 -7.65 -5.45 13.76
C GLY A 205 -8.45 -6.71 13.41
N HIS A 206 -9.56 -6.94 14.13
CA HIS A 206 -10.49 -8.02 13.79
C HIS A 206 -11.27 -7.67 12.51
N TYR A 207 -11.33 -8.58 11.57
CA TYR A 207 -12.06 -8.41 10.31
C TYR A 207 -12.68 -9.74 9.86
N LYS A 208 -13.64 -9.65 8.95
CA LYS A 208 -14.22 -10.77 8.22
C LYS A 208 -13.83 -10.67 6.76
N THR A 209 -13.85 -11.79 6.04
CA THR A 209 -13.58 -11.85 4.60
C THR A 209 -14.80 -12.47 3.91
N ILE A 210 -15.24 -11.84 2.82
CA ILE A 210 -16.25 -12.35 1.91
C ILE A 210 -15.63 -12.50 0.52
N TYR A 211 -16.06 -13.52 -0.22
CA TYR A 211 -15.63 -13.72 -1.61
C TYR A 211 -16.74 -13.26 -2.54
N ILE A 212 -16.40 -12.44 -3.52
CA ILE A 212 -17.35 -11.82 -4.44
C ILE A 212 -16.81 -11.85 -5.87
N ASP A 213 -17.67 -12.08 -6.85
CA ASP A 213 -17.36 -11.90 -8.25
C ASP A 213 -17.61 -10.43 -8.62
N PRO A 214 -16.57 -9.70 -9.08
CA PRO A 214 -16.75 -8.31 -9.48
C PRO A 214 -17.69 -8.22 -10.68
N ASP A 215 -18.72 -7.37 -10.56
CA ASP A 215 -19.65 -7.09 -11.65
C ASP A 215 -19.98 -5.60 -11.67
N SER A 216 -19.95 -4.99 -12.86
CA SER A 216 -20.34 -3.60 -13.07
C SER A 216 -21.82 -3.34 -12.77
N SER A 217 -22.67 -4.38 -12.75
CA SER A 217 -24.10 -4.26 -12.41
C SER A 217 -24.29 -3.74 -10.97
N VAL A 218 -23.34 -3.97 -10.07
CA VAL A 218 -23.37 -3.47 -8.70
C VAL A 218 -23.53 -1.94 -8.63
N LEU A 219 -22.96 -1.22 -9.60
CA LEU A 219 -23.08 0.24 -9.66
C LEU A 219 -24.45 0.71 -10.15
N LYS A 220 -25.25 -0.14 -10.83
CA LYS A 220 -26.61 0.19 -11.27
C LYS A 220 -27.61 0.15 -10.11
N GLU A 221 -27.24 -0.49 -9.01
CA GLU A 221 -28.06 -0.55 -7.80
C GLU A 221 -27.84 0.66 -6.88
N LEU A 222 -26.88 1.53 -7.25
CA LEU A 222 -26.45 2.69 -6.47
C LEU A 222 -26.61 3.98 -7.26
N GLU A 223 -27.15 5.00 -6.63
CA GLU A 223 -27.26 6.35 -7.18
C GLU A 223 -26.04 7.19 -6.75
N LYS A 224 -25.47 7.97 -7.69
CA LYS A 224 -24.44 8.95 -7.34
C LYS A 224 -25.08 10.14 -6.65
N VAL A 225 -24.53 10.53 -5.51
CA VAL A 225 -24.92 11.72 -4.77
C VAL A 225 -23.88 12.80 -5.04
N GLU A 226 -24.30 13.92 -5.66
CA GLU A 226 -23.46 15.09 -5.83
C GLU A 226 -23.40 15.85 -4.50
N GLU A 227 -22.19 15.99 -3.93
CA GLU A 227 -22.00 16.89 -2.79
C GLU A 227 -22.06 18.36 -3.30
N ARG A 228 -23.05 19.09 -2.81
CA ARG A 228 -23.21 20.54 -3.06
C ARG A 228 -22.20 21.37 -2.28
#